data_481a311d434297b01bd4d2310e971add
#
_entry.id   481a311d434297b01bd4d2310e971add
#
_cell.length_a   1.000
_cell.length_b   1.000
_cell.length_c   1.000
_cell.angle_alpha   90.00
_cell.angle_beta   90.00
_cell.angle_gamma   90.00
#
_symmetry.space_group_name_H-M   'P 1'
#
loop_
_entity.id
_entity.type
_entity.pdbx_description
1 polymer ?
#
loop_
_entity_poly.entity_id
_entity_poly.type
_entity_poly.pdbx_seq_one_letter_code
_entity_poly.pdbx_strand_id
1 'polypeptide(L)'
;MEIADEKRTFCSNRFFLPNRDRPTGDRRRSALCRRQVGRRSGHPLVLQRHQPARIRARLGLFGDTRPARDFDAFVKGYDGTERVEVKTGGVSEDGAAGSIYYNVPVAIRATAKDGSENVFAGCYTLRQVNASIQEPPFRPIFIDKGALKPSKAEFEDAVPASCGDAPPPPNKDAALEQAKRAFAATYGDQCDKEMPGGEPLAEPDAYSLRYKDAGAEADQPEREMRLFRFFCSMAAYNESAVYYVYDVVSGVRQLQFASPELDIHYENNDSEGKVEAINVTGFQTDDQLVNSAYDDATKTISSLNKWRGVGDASSAGTYLFRNGNFSLVQYDVDASYDGEINPQTVVDYNTPP
;
A
#
# COMPACT_ATOMS: atom_id res chain seq x y z
N MET A 1 -37.96 -28.70 -0.14
CA MET A 1 -38.45 -27.33 0.12
C MET A 1 -37.21 -26.45 0.04
N GLU A 2 -36.99 -25.96 -1.18
CA GLU A 2 -35.82 -25.14 -1.54
C GLU A 2 -36.02 -23.73 -0.99
N ILE A 3 -34.92 -23.15 -0.48
CA ILE A 3 -34.81 -21.70 -0.30
C ILE A 3 -33.51 -21.25 -0.98
N ALA A 4 -33.69 -20.54 -2.08
CA ALA A 4 -32.62 -19.90 -2.84
C ALA A 4 -32.13 -18.65 -2.12
N ASP A 5 -30.82 -18.50 -2.01
CA ASP A 5 -30.15 -17.33 -1.44
C ASP A 5 -29.62 -16.43 -2.56
N GLU A 6 -30.23 -15.28 -2.71
CA GLU A 6 -30.01 -14.28 -3.77
C GLU A 6 -29.05 -13.20 -3.25
N LYS A 7 -27.79 -13.28 -3.65
CA LYS A 7 -26.78 -12.24 -3.33
C LYS A 7 -26.90 -11.07 -4.30
N ARG A 8 -27.45 -9.96 -3.82
CA ARG A 8 -27.54 -8.67 -4.53
C ARG A 8 -26.18 -8.00 -4.63
N THR A 9 -25.79 -7.70 -5.86
CA THR A 9 -24.62 -6.88 -6.20
C THR A 9 -25.05 -5.41 -6.25
N PHE A 10 -24.48 -4.55 -5.41
CA PHE A 10 -24.67 -3.10 -5.48
C PHE A 10 -23.67 -2.49 -6.47
N CYS A 11 -24.18 -1.91 -7.55
CA CYS A 11 -23.46 -0.94 -8.38
C CYS A 11 -23.99 0.46 -8.06
N SER A 12 -23.13 1.35 -7.62
CA SER A 12 -23.45 2.74 -7.33
C SER A 12 -23.62 3.56 -8.61
N ASN A 13 -24.81 4.15 -8.79
CA ASN A 13 -25.13 5.09 -9.86
C ASN A 13 -24.67 6.51 -9.51
N ARG A 14 -23.87 7.12 -10.38
CA ARG A 14 -23.73 8.59 -10.42
C ARG A 14 -24.58 9.15 -11.54
N PHE A 15 -25.39 10.15 -11.18
CA PHE A 15 -26.27 10.94 -12.03
C PHE A 15 -25.50 11.71 -13.12
N PHE A 16 -25.99 11.65 -14.36
CA PHE A 16 -25.77 12.65 -15.40
C PHE A 16 -27.07 12.99 -16.08
N LEU A 17 -27.32 14.32 -16.22
CA LEU A 17 -28.46 14.90 -16.92
C LEU A 17 -28.34 14.76 -18.44
N PRO A 18 -29.44 14.78 -19.19
CA PRO A 18 -29.48 14.40 -20.61
C PRO A 18 -29.20 15.56 -21.56
N ASN A 19 -28.50 15.30 -22.63
CA ASN A 19 -28.62 16.08 -23.86
C ASN A 19 -28.92 15.17 -25.07
N ARG A 20 -29.81 15.66 -25.92
CA ARG A 20 -30.45 14.97 -27.08
C ARG A 20 -29.43 14.79 -28.20
N ASP A 21 -29.45 13.65 -28.86
CA ASP A 21 -29.68 13.36 -30.27
C ASP A 21 -29.14 11.96 -30.63
N ARG A 22 -30.01 11.15 -31.32
CA ARG A 22 -29.78 9.80 -31.82
C ARG A 22 -28.97 9.84 -33.15
N PRO A 23 -28.28 8.72 -33.55
CA PRO A 23 -29.00 7.51 -33.99
C PRO A 23 -28.37 6.15 -33.62
N THR A 24 -29.22 5.17 -33.65
CA THR A 24 -29.17 3.71 -33.70
C THR A 24 -27.83 3.03 -34.07
N GLY A 25 -27.40 2.06 -33.21
CA GLY A 25 -26.37 1.09 -33.51
C GLY A 25 -26.17 0.11 -32.36
N ASP A 26 -26.82 -1.05 -32.46
CA ASP A 26 -26.69 -2.19 -31.56
C ASP A 26 -25.23 -2.66 -31.47
N ARG A 27 -24.58 -2.49 -30.32
CA ARG A 27 -23.32 -3.14 -29.95
C ARG A 27 -23.37 -3.65 -28.52
N ARG A 28 -23.57 -4.95 -28.40
CA ARG A 28 -23.35 -5.70 -27.17
C ARG A 28 -21.96 -5.39 -26.64
N ARG A 29 -21.87 -4.58 -25.60
CA ARG A 29 -20.64 -4.37 -24.84
C ARG A 29 -20.55 -5.46 -23.79
N SER A 30 -19.65 -6.42 -23.99
CA SER A 30 -19.19 -7.33 -22.96
C SER A 30 -18.41 -6.52 -21.91
N ALA A 31 -18.98 -6.42 -20.71
CA ALA A 31 -18.29 -5.86 -19.55
C ALA A 31 -17.17 -6.82 -19.10
N LEU A 32 -15.93 -6.51 -19.44
CA LEU A 32 -14.73 -7.12 -18.84
C LEU A 32 -14.53 -6.53 -17.45
N CYS A 33 -14.97 -7.24 -16.42
CA CYS A 33 -14.55 -6.99 -15.05
C CYS A 33 -13.02 -7.24 -14.93
N ARG A 34 -12.24 -6.18 -14.83
CA ARG A 34 -10.81 -6.26 -14.43
C ARG A 34 -10.75 -6.70 -12.97
N ARG A 35 -10.42 -7.96 -12.73
CA ARG A 35 -9.88 -8.36 -11.43
C ARG A 35 -8.41 -7.95 -11.40
N GLN A 36 -8.09 -6.94 -10.62
CA GLN A 36 -6.72 -6.68 -10.23
C GLN A 36 -6.22 -7.86 -9.41
N VAL A 37 -5.14 -8.48 -9.86
CA VAL A 37 -4.42 -9.50 -9.10
C VAL A 37 -3.60 -8.76 -8.06
N GLY A 38 -4.15 -8.64 -6.84
CA GLY A 38 -3.42 -8.15 -5.68
C GLY A 38 -2.25 -9.10 -5.37
N ARG A 39 -1.06 -8.55 -5.28
CA ARG A 39 0.13 -9.26 -4.77
C ARG A 39 -0.12 -9.61 -3.30
N ARG A 40 -0.34 -10.88 -3.02
CA ARG A 40 -0.22 -11.43 -1.67
C ARG A 40 1.08 -12.21 -1.62
N SER A 41 2.07 -11.71 -0.93
CA SER A 41 3.22 -12.49 -0.50
C SER A 41 2.74 -13.51 0.54
N GLY A 42 2.97 -14.79 0.29
CA GLY A 42 2.93 -15.82 1.32
C GLY A 42 1.73 -16.75 1.37
N HIS A 43 0.70 -16.64 0.52
CA HIS A 43 -0.34 -17.66 0.44
C HIS A 43 -0.36 -18.37 -0.92
N PRO A 44 -0.42 -19.72 -0.97
CA PRO A 44 -0.52 -20.44 -2.22
C PRO A 44 -1.84 -20.10 -2.93
N LEU A 45 -1.75 -19.68 -4.19
CA LEU A 45 -2.89 -19.49 -5.07
C LEU A 45 -3.50 -20.85 -5.41
N VAL A 46 -4.61 -21.20 -4.75
CA VAL A 46 -5.38 -22.41 -5.05
C VAL A 46 -6.16 -22.21 -6.35
N LEU A 47 -5.76 -22.90 -7.41
CA LEU A 47 -6.47 -22.90 -8.69
C LEU A 47 -7.47 -24.05 -8.72
N GLN A 48 -8.74 -23.76 -8.36
CA GLN A 48 -9.83 -24.74 -8.38
C GLN A 48 -10.21 -25.22 -9.78
N ARG A 49 -10.64 -26.48 -9.85
CA ARG A 49 -11.20 -27.29 -10.94
C ARG A 49 -11.08 -26.78 -12.39
N HIS A 50 -10.62 -27.64 -13.27
CA HIS A 50 -10.40 -27.44 -14.69
C HIS A 50 -11.70 -27.26 -15.49
N GLN A 51 -12.11 -26.01 -15.72
CA GLN A 51 -13.11 -25.68 -16.73
C GLN A 51 -12.39 -25.29 -18.04
N PRO A 52 -12.84 -25.72 -19.23
CA PRO A 52 -12.18 -25.44 -20.52
C PRO A 52 -11.91 -23.96 -20.77
N ALA A 53 -12.81 -23.07 -20.35
CA ALA A 53 -12.63 -21.60 -20.48
C ALA A 53 -11.44 -21.08 -19.65
N ARG A 54 -11.16 -21.67 -18.49
CA ARG A 54 -10.01 -21.29 -17.64
C ARG A 54 -8.68 -21.79 -18.18
N ILE A 55 -8.66 -22.94 -18.81
CA ILE A 55 -7.47 -23.50 -19.47
C ILE A 55 -7.09 -22.64 -20.68
N ARG A 56 -8.07 -22.17 -21.47
CA ARG A 56 -7.82 -21.27 -22.59
C ARG A 56 -7.23 -19.93 -22.12
N ALA A 57 -7.72 -19.37 -21.02
CA ALA A 57 -7.16 -18.17 -20.43
C ALA A 57 -5.70 -18.36 -19.98
N ARG A 58 -5.34 -19.55 -19.48
CA ARG A 58 -3.96 -19.86 -19.06
C ARG A 58 -3.00 -19.93 -20.24
N LEU A 59 -3.39 -20.52 -21.34
CA LEU A 59 -2.54 -20.55 -22.55
C LEU A 59 -2.33 -19.13 -23.11
N GLY A 60 -3.31 -18.25 -22.93
CA GLY A 60 -3.21 -16.83 -23.30
C GLY A 60 -2.23 -16.00 -22.47
N LEU A 61 -1.74 -16.54 -21.34
CA LEU A 61 -0.68 -15.90 -20.55
C LEU A 61 0.71 -16.07 -21.15
N PHE A 62 0.91 -17.00 -22.07
CA PHE A 62 2.18 -17.23 -22.74
C PHE A 62 2.31 -16.35 -23.99
N GLY A 63 3.51 -15.83 -24.21
CA GLY A 63 3.89 -15.13 -25.42
C GLY A 63 4.08 -16.09 -26.61
N ASP A 64 5.16 -15.89 -27.34
CA ASP A 64 5.47 -16.70 -28.52
C ASP A 64 6.03 -18.09 -28.12
N THR A 65 6.68 -18.18 -26.98
CA THR A 65 7.17 -19.43 -26.41
C THR A 65 6.06 -20.13 -25.64
N ARG A 66 5.33 -21.02 -26.30
CA ARG A 66 4.20 -21.76 -25.69
C ARG A 66 4.66 -23.10 -25.07
N PRO A 67 4.05 -23.52 -23.95
CA PRO A 67 4.38 -24.79 -23.29
C PRO A 67 3.88 -26.02 -24.07
N ALA A 68 3.02 -25.83 -25.08
CA ALA A 68 2.50 -26.89 -25.94
C ALA A 68 2.29 -26.33 -27.37
N ARG A 69 2.36 -27.20 -28.37
CA ARG A 69 2.24 -26.83 -29.79
C ARG A 69 0.88 -26.20 -30.14
N ASP A 70 -0.18 -26.66 -29.48
CA ASP A 70 -1.56 -26.19 -29.70
C ASP A 70 -2.39 -26.29 -28.41
N PHE A 71 -3.62 -25.80 -28.47
CA PHE A 71 -4.53 -25.79 -27.32
C PHE A 71 -4.92 -27.20 -26.85
N ASP A 72 -5.15 -28.13 -27.76
CA ASP A 72 -5.61 -29.49 -27.41
C ASP A 72 -4.48 -30.25 -26.71
N ALA A 73 -3.23 -30.13 -27.18
CA ALA A 73 -2.07 -30.67 -26.51
C ALA A 73 -1.88 -30.04 -25.11
N PHE A 74 -2.14 -28.76 -24.96
CA PHE A 74 -2.08 -28.09 -23.67
C PHE A 74 -3.14 -28.59 -22.69
N VAL A 75 -4.38 -28.75 -23.16
CA VAL A 75 -5.51 -29.33 -22.36
C VAL A 75 -5.18 -30.74 -21.93
N LYS A 76 -4.72 -31.57 -22.88
CA LYS A 76 -4.37 -32.98 -22.62
C LYS A 76 -3.29 -33.11 -21.55
N GLY A 77 -2.38 -32.15 -21.45
CA GLY A 77 -1.34 -32.13 -20.39
C GLY A 77 -1.92 -32.00 -18.98
N TYR A 78 -3.17 -31.59 -18.83
CA TYR A 78 -3.86 -31.47 -17.54
C TYR A 78 -4.86 -32.60 -17.25
N ASP A 79 -5.04 -33.56 -18.14
CA ASP A 79 -6.06 -34.62 -18.00
C ASP A 79 -5.89 -35.47 -16.71
N GLY A 80 -4.66 -35.67 -16.26
CA GLY A 80 -4.34 -36.36 -15.02
C GLY A 80 -4.32 -35.46 -13.76
N THR A 81 -4.39 -34.14 -13.91
CA THR A 81 -4.20 -33.19 -12.81
C THR A 81 -5.53 -32.77 -12.21
N GLU A 82 -5.69 -32.90 -10.91
CA GLU A 82 -6.85 -32.42 -10.16
C GLU A 82 -6.67 -30.97 -9.70
N ARG A 83 -5.51 -30.67 -9.13
CA ARG A 83 -5.21 -29.38 -8.49
C ARG A 83 -3.81 -28.88 -8.82
N VAL A 84 -3.65 -27.58 -8.94
CA VAL A 84 -2.35 -26.90 -9.09
C VAL A 84 -2.27 -25.77 -8.11
N GLU A 85 -1.20 -25.75 -7.32
CA GLU A 85 -0.84 -24.66 -6.41
C GLU A 85 0.46 -24.01 -6.88
N VAL A 86 0.55 -22.70 -6.74
CA VAL A 86 1.70 -21.91 -7.19
C VAL A 86 2.18 -21.03 -6.05
N LYS A 87 3.47 -21.07 -5.78
CA LYS A 87 4.19 -20.21 -4.85
C LYS A 87 5.26 -19.44 -5.60
N THR A 88 5.40 -18.14 -5.32
CA THR A 88 6.40 -17.29 -5.99
C THR A 88 7.36 -16.70 -4.96
N GLY A 89 8.61 -16.54 -5.36
CA GLY A 89 9.65 -15.87 -4.60
C GLY A 89 9.78 -14.37 -4.95
N GLY A 90 10.89 -13.79 -4.51
CA GLY A 90 11.23 -12.40 -4.82
C GLY A 90 11.45 -12.18 -6.32
N VAL A 91 10.82 -11.15 -6.86
CA VAL A 91 10.86 -10.82 -8.29
C VAL A 91 11.98 -9.82 -8.53
N SER A 92 12.88 -10.12 -9.48
CA SER A 92 13.81 -9.15 -10.04
C SER A 92 13.30 -8.59 -11.36
N GLU A 93 13.65 -7.35 -11.67
CA GLU A 93 13.24 -6.68 -12.90
C GLU A 93 14.43 -6.09 -13.65
N ASP A 94 14.40 -6.21 -14.99
CA ASP A 94 15.37 -5.65 -15.89
C ASP A 94 14.68 -4.92 -17.03
N GLY A 95 15.16 -3.72 -17.39
CA GLY A 95 14.65 -2.94 -18.52
C GLY A 95 15.50 -3.18 -19.76
N ALA A 96 14.88 -3.53 -20.88
CA ALA A 96 15.57 -3.63 -22.18
C ALA A 96 14.63 -3.36 -23.35
N ALA A 97 15.12 -2.57 -24.32
CA ALA A 97 14.50 -2.39 -25.66
C ALA A 97 12.98 -2.12 -25.62
N GLY A 98 12.53 -1.16 -24.79
CA GLY A 98 11.12 -0.78 -24.70
C GLY A 98 10.24 -1.80 -23.99
N SER A 99 10.82 -2.70 -23.22
CA SER A 99 10.12 -3.68 -22.37
C SER A 99 10.74 -3.74 -20.99
N ILE A 100 9.94 -4.17 -20.00
CA ILE A 100 10.41 -4.55 -18.67
C ILE A 100 10.28 -6.06 -18.56
N TYR A 101 11.33 -6.72 -18.13
CA TYR A 101 11.37 -8.15 -17.88
C TYR A 101 11.35 -8.41 -16.36
N TYR A 102 10.43 -9.28 -15.91
CA TYR A 102 10.34 -9.70 -14.53
C TYR A 102 10.77 -11.15 -14.42
N ASN A 103 11.83 -11.42 -13.67
CA ASN A 103 12.26 -12.78 -13.36
C ASN A 103 11.62 -13.23 -12.04
N VAL A 104 10.79 -14.25 -12.12
CA VAL A 104 9.93 -14.72 -11.02
C VAL A 104 10.34 -16.15 -10.63
N PRO A 105 10.98 -16.34 -9.47
CA PRO A 105 11.17 -17.68 -8.89
C PRO A 105 9.82 -18.30 -8.56
N VAL A 106 9.61 -19.56 -8.94
CA VAL A 106 8.31 -20.24 -8.82
C VAL A 106 8.49 -21.68 -8.36
N ALA A 107 7.63 -22.11 -7.45
CA ALA A 107 7.33 -23.50 -7.19
C ALA A 107 5.88 -23.82 -7.56
N ILE A 108 5.65 -24.97 -8.19
CA ILE A 108 4.32 -25.45 -8.57
C ILE A 108 4.16 -26.85 -7.98
N ARG A 109 3.07 -27.04 -7.22
CA ARG A 109 2.60 -28.36 -6.77
C ARG A 109 1.42 -28.77 -7.64
N ALA A 110 1.56 -29.87 -8.34
CA ALA A 110 0.50 -30.50 -9.11
C ALA A 110 0.02 -31.76 -8.39
N THR A 111 -1.25 -31.78 -7.96
CA THR A 111 -1.90 -32.95 -7.36
C THR A 111 -2.67 -33.68 -8.47
N ALA A 112 -2.35 -34.93 -8.68
CA ALA A 112 -3.03 -35.76 -9.65
C ALA A 112 -4.36 -36.34 -9.09
N LYS A 113 -5.21 -36.88 -9.97
CA LYS A 113 -6.50 -37.47 -9.60
C LYS A 113 -6.39 -38.71 -8.70
N ASP A 114 -5.25 -39.37 -8.70
CA ASP A 114 -4.92 -40.51 -7.83
C ASP A 114 -4.35 -40.05 -6.47
N GLY A 115 -4.26 -38.76 -6.23
CA GLY A 115 -3.74 -38.15 -5.00
C GLY A 115 -2.22 -38.00 -4.98
N SER A 116 -1.50 -38.43 -6.01
CA SER A 116 -0.04 -38.25 -6.08
C SER A 116 0.30 -36.77 -6.31
N GLU A 117 1.38 -36.30 -5.67
CA GLU A 117 1.85 -34.91 -5.78
C GLU A 117 3.20 -34.86 -6.49
N ASN A 118 3.35 -33.89 -7.38
CA ASN A 118 4.60 -33.56 -8.04
C ASN A 118 4.91 -32.08 -7.85
N VAL A 119 6.13 -31.79 -7.38
CA VAL A 119 6.62 -30.44 -7.21
C VAL A 119 7.58 -30.11 -8.35
N PHE A 120 7.37 -28.94 -8.93
CA PHE A 120 8.24 -28.35 -9.95
C PHE A 120 8.73 -27.00 -9.45
N ALA A 121 10.02 -26.72 -9.67
CA ALA A 121 10.60 -25.43 -9.27
C ALA A 121 11.47 -24.87 -10.40
N GLY A 122 11.57 -23.55 -10.43
CA GLY A 122 12.37 -22.84 -11.42
C GLY A 122 11.95 -21.39 -11.58
N CYS A 123 12.08 -20.85 -12.79
CA CYS A 123 11.84 -19.46 -13.05
C CYS A 123 10.91 -19.23 -14.23
N TYR A 124 10.05 -18.24 -14.09
CA TYR A 124 9.38 -17.58 -15.22
C TYR A 124 9.99 -16.21 -15.49
N THR A 125 10.23 -15.90 -16.76
CA THR A 125 10.47 -14.54 -17.20
C THR A 125 9.18 -14.00 -17.81
N LEU A 126 8.61 -12.97 -17.20
CA LEU A 126 7.48 -12.24 -17.75
C LEU A 126 7.99 -10.99 -18.47
N ARG A 127 7.34 -10.65 -19.58
CA ARG A 127 7.65 -9.45 -20.36
C ARG A 127 6.46 -8.50 -20.35
N GLN A 128 6.72 -7.25 -19.99
CA GLN A 128 5.79 -6.14 -20.11
C GLN A 128 6.31 -5.20 -21.20
N VAL A 129 5.59 -5.11 -22.31
CA VAL A 129 5.94 -4.21 -23.41
C VAL A 129 5.41 -2.81 -23.08
N ASN A 130 6.18 -1.78 -23.40
CA ASN A 130 5.74 -0.39 -23.24
C ASN A 130 4.46 -0.16 -24.06
N ALA A 131 3.45 0.43 -23.43
CA ALA A 131 2.14 0.67 -24.05
C ALA A 131 2.22 1.52 -25.33
N SER A 132 3.22 2.41 -25.44
CA SER A 132 3.41 3.29 -26.59
C SER A 132 3.88 2.59 -27.87
N ILE A 133 4.39 1.36 -27.75
CA ILE A 133 4.92 0.57 -28.88
C ILE A 133 4.17 -0.75 -29.08
N GLN A 134 3.06 -0.96 -28.37
CA GLN A 134 2.24 -2.16 -28.54
C GLN A 134 1.31 -2.03 -29.75
N GLU A 135 1.29 -3.08 -30.56
CA GLU A 135 0.29 -3.25 -31.63
C GLU A 135 -0.81 -4.24 -31.22
N PRO A 136 -2.01 -4.13 -31.77
CA PRO A 136 -3.05 -5.12 -31.54
C PRO A 136 -2.65 -6.54 -32.00
N PRO A 137 -3.00 -7.59 -31.23
CA PRO A 137 -3.74 -7.60 -29.97
C PRO A 137 -2.88 -7.19 -28.79
N PHE A 138 -3.35 -6.19 -28.02
CA PHE A 138 -2.63 -5.69 -26.83
C PHE A 138 -2.44 -6.75 -25.78
N ARG A 139 -1.18 -6.99 -25.40
CA ARG A 139 -0.78 -7.92 -24.32
C ARG A 139 0.02 -7.16 -23.28
N PRO A 140 -0.61 -6.67 -22.22
CA PRO A 140 0.09 -5.80 -21.25
C PRO A 140 1.26 -6.51 -20.55
N ILE A 141 1.10 -7.80 -20.26
CA ILE A 141 2.15 -8.65 -19.66
C ILE A 141 1.91 -10.10 -20.06
N PHE A 142 2.97 -10.85 -20.33
CA PHE A 142 2.88 -12.26 -20.66
C PHE A 142 4.14 -13.02 -20.22
N ILE A 143 4.04 -14.36 -20.13
CA ILE A 143 5.17 -15.24 -19.86
C ILE A 143 5.97 -15.39 -21.15
N ASP A 144 7.17 -14.84 -21.15
CA ASP A 144 8.11 -14.91 -22.27
C ASP A 144 8.87 -16.24 -22.28
N LYS A 145 9.36 -16.66 -21.10
CA LYS A 145 10.11 -17.91 -20.91
C LYS A 145 9.68 -18.60 -19.62
N GLY A 146 9.76 -19.93 -19.62
CA GLY A 146 9.57 -20.76 -18.44
C GLY A 146 10.59 -21.88 -18.39
N ALA A 147 11.31 -21.99 -17.28
CA ALA A 147 12.28 -23.05 -17.03
C ALA A 147 11.97 -23.70 -15.68
N LEU A 148 11.05 -24.68 -15.68
CA LEU A 148 10.68 -25.45 -14.50
C LEU A 148 11.25 -26.86 -14.60
N LYS A 149 11.74 -27.39 -13.48
CA LYS A 149 12.25 -28.76 -13.35
C LYS A 149 11.57 -29.46 -12.17
N PRO A 150 11.40 -30.78 -12.21
CA PRO A 150 10.96 -31.55 -11.06
C PRO A 150 11.87 -31.27 -9.86
N SER A 151 11.27 -31.02 -8.71
CA SER A 151 11.96 -30.77 -7.44
C SER A 151 11.70 -31.92 -6.47
N LYS A 152 12.72 -32.25 -5.67
CA LYS A 152 12.61 -33.19 -4.54
C LYS A 152 12.37 -32.47 -3.21
N ALA A 153 12.47 -31.14 -3.20
CA ALA A 153 12.18 -30.34 -2.01
C ALA A 153 10.68 -30.31 -1.76
N GLU A 154 10.32 -30.16 -0.49
CA GLU A 154 8.94 -29.90 -0.09
C GLU A 154 8.43 -28.62 -0.75
N PHE A 155 7.15 -28.56 -1.06
CA PHE A 155 6.56 -27.42 -1.80
C PHE A 155 6.85 -26.07 -1.15
N GLU A 156 6.86 -26.03 0.19
CA GLU A 156 7.10 -24.80 0.95
C GLU A 156 8.52 -24.26 0.76
N ASP A 157 9.50 -25.14 0.53
CA ASP A 157 10.93 -24.83 0.42
C ASP A 157 11.44 -24.90 -1.02
N ALA A 158 10.58 -25.26 -1.98
CA ALA A 158 10.98 -25.52 -3.36
C ALA A 158 11.23 -24.25 -4.19
N VAL A 159 10.80 -23.08 -3.72
CA VAL A 159 10.95 -21.82 -4.48
C VAL A 159 12.44 -21.45 -4.54
N PRO A 160 13.04 -21.29 -5.73
CA PRO A 160 14.42 -20.81 -5.84
C PRO A 160 14.63 -19.45 -5.19
N ALA A 161 15.78 -19.23 -4.57
CA ALA A 161 16.12 -17.96 -3.95
C ALA A 161 16.21 -16.81 -4.98
N SER A 162 16.64 -17.13 -6.21
CA SER A 162 16.73 -16.16 -7.32
C SER A 162 16.58 -16.85 -8.66
N CYS A 163 16.42 -16.05 -9.72
CA CYS A 163 16.45 -16.51 -11.11
C CYS A 163 17.78 -16.09 -11.75
N GLY A 164 18.56 -17.10 -12.26
CA GLY A 164 19.89 -16.88 -12.84
C GLY A 164 20.98 -16.80 -11.77
N ASP A 165 22.16 -16.33 -12.18
CA ASP A 165 23.35 -16.24 -11.35
C ASP A 165 23.41 -14.98 -10.48
N ALA A 166 22.41 -14.10 -10.60
CA ALA A 166 22.31 -12.91 -9.78
C ALA A 166 21.96 -13.27 -8.32
N PRO A 167 22.51 -12.57 -7.32
CA PRO A 167 22.10 -12.74 -5.93
C PRO A 167 20.58 -12.46 -5.81
N PRO A 168 19.88 -13.14 -4.88
CA PRO A 168 18.47 -12.90 -4.67
C PRO A 168 18.24 -11.40 -4.43
N PRO A 169 17.24 -10.79 -5.07
CA PRO A 169 16.95 -9.39 -4.82
C PRO A 169 16.68 -9.21 -3.33
N PRO A 170 17.14 -8.11 -2.74
CA PRO A 170 16.82 -7.80 -1.36
C PRO A 170 15.30 -7.84 -1.20
N ASN A 171 14.84 -8.33 -0.06
CA ASN A 171 13.41 -8.47 0.22
C ASN A 171 12.80 -7.04 0.28
N LYS A 172 12.38 -6.51 -0.88
CA LYS A 172 11.88 -5.14 -0.98
C LYS A 172 10.51 -5.08 -0.32
N ASP A 173 10.39 -4.24 0.67
CA ASP A 173 9.11 -3.87 1.25
C ASP A 173 8.28 -3.12 0.20
N ALA A 174 7.36 -3.85 -0.45
CA ALA A 174 6.55 -3.30 -1.54
C ALA A 174 5.63 -2.15 -1.08
N ALA A 175 5.24 -2.13 0.19
CA ALA A 175 4.45 -1.04 0.76
C ALA A 175 5.32 0.21 0.93
N LEU A 176 6.53 0.06 1.47
CA LEU A 176 7.50 1.16 1.59
C LEU A 176 7.86 1.75 0.22
N GLU A 177 8.12 0.90 -0.78
CA GLU A 177 8.43 1.38 -2.13
C GLU A 177 7.26 2.14 -2.79
N GLN A 178 6.01 1.77 -2.47
CA GLN A 178 4.85 2.53 -2.93
C GLN A 178 4.74 3.87 -2.19
N ALA A 179 5.00 3.91 -0.88
CA ALA A 179 5.01 5.14 -0.09
C ALA A 179 6.12 6.10 -0.56
N LYS A 180 7.33 5.60 -0.82
CA LYS A 180 8.43 6.40 -1.40
C LYS A 180 8.05 7.04 -2.73
N ARG A 181 7.39 6.31 -3.62
CA ARG A 181 6.91 6.87 -4.90
C ARG A 181 5.84 7.94 -4.70
N ALA A 182 4.90 7.72 -3.78
CA ALA A 182 3.86 8.70 -3.47
C ALA A 182 4.46 9.98 -2.86
N PHE A 183 5.39 9.83 -1.91
CA PHE A 183 6.12 10.95 -1.32
C PHE A 183 6.91 11.74 -2.38
N ALA A 184 7.70 11.07 -3.21
CA ALA A 184 8.48 11.72 -4.25
C ALA A 184 7.62 12.47 -5.28
N ALA A 185 6.44 11.92 -5.62
CA ALA A 185 5.51 12.56 -6.55
C ALA A 185 4.86 13.83 -5.97
N THR A 186 4.66 13.91 -4.66
CA THR A 186 3.99 15.05 -4.00
C THR A 186 4.98 16.06 -3.45
N TYR A 187 6.06 15.59 -2.85
CA TYR A 187 6.98 16.40 -2.05
C TYR A 187 8.41 16.46 -2.59
N GLY A 188 8.71 15.78 -3.71
CA GLY A 188 10.07 15.70 -4.26
C GLY A 188 10.74 17.03 -4.57
N ASP A 189 9.96 18.09 -4.80
CA ASP A 189 10.46 19.45 -5.03
C ASP A 189 10.19 20.42 -3.83
N GLN A 190 9.49 19.95 -2.79
CA GLN A 190 9.13 20.77 -1.64
C GLN A 190 9.98 20.44 -0.40
N CYS A 191 10.39 19.20 -0.26
CA CYS A 191 11.20 18.72 0.86
C CYS A 191 12.70 18.75 0.52
N ASP A 192 13.52 18.83 1.55
CA ASP A 192 14.98 18.79 1.43
C ASP A 192 15.42 17.44 0.83
N LYS A 193 16.46 17.47 0.00
CA LYS A 193 17.04 16.28 -0.65
C LYS A 193 18.23 15.71 0.13
N GLU A 194 18.74 16.47 1.09
CA GLU A 194 19.87 16.13 1.93
C GLU A 194 19.63 16.69 3.34
N MET A 195 20.23 16.08 4.34
CA MET A 195 20.25 16.61 5.70
C MET A 195 21.11 17.88 5.78
N PRO A 196 20.89 18.75 6.79
CA PRO A 196 21.80 19.86 7.04
C PRO A 196 23.26 19.37 7.15
N GLY A 197 24.14 19.94 6.34
CA GLY A 197 25.55 19.51 6.25
C GLY A 197 25.87 18.64 5.04
N GLY A 198 24.86 18.33 4.17
CA GLY A 198 25.05 17.58 2.92
C GLY A 198 25.09 16.07 3.12
N GLU A 199 24.63 15.56 4.25
CA GLU A 199 24.51 14.12 4.50
C GLU A 199 23.26 13.57 3.78
N PRO A 200 23.30 12.33 3.25
CA PRO A 200 22.14 11.70 2.65
C PRO A 200 20.99 11.58 3.65
N LEU A 201 19.75 11.72 3.16
CA LEU A 201 18.56 11.45 3.96
C LEU A 201 18.55 9.99 4.43
N ALA A 202 18.15 9.78 5.68
CA ALA A 202 17.90 8.44 6.19
C ALA A 202 16.72 7.77 5.49
N GLU A 203 16.69 6.44 5.52
CA GLU A 203 15.48 5.70 5.10
C GLU A 203 14.29 6.12 5.97
N PRO A 204 13.08 6.17 5.41
CA PRO A 204 11.89 6.50 6.18
C PRO A 204 11.67 5.50 7.32
N ASP A 205 11.25 5.99 8.48
CA ASP A 205 10.83 5.13 9.57
C ASP A 205 9.61 4.31 9.13
N ALA A 206 9.57 3.03 9.50
CA ALA A 206 8.52 2.10 9.10
C ALA A 206 8.03 1.28 10.28
N TYR A 207 6.71 1.33 10.51
CA TYR A 207 6.04 0.64 11.62
C TYR A 207 4.91 -0.25 11.09
N SER A 208 4.51 -1.24 11.90
CA SER A 208 3.39 -2.14 11.60
C SER A 208 2.36 -2.07 12.73
N LEU A 209 1.15 -1.61 12.42
CA LEU A 209 0.06 -1.45 13.36
C LEU A 209 -0.99 -2.53 13.11
N ARG A 210 -1.30 -3.31 14.15
CA ARG A 210 -2.39 -4.28 14.11
C ARG A 210 -3.60 -3.74 14.85
N TYR A 211 -4.77 -3.93 14.26
CA TYR A 211 -6.02 -3.44 14.82
C TYR A 211 -7.21 -4.27 14.33
N LYS A 212 -8.33 -4.15 15.04
CA LYS A 212 -9.63 -4.62 14.58
C LYS A 212 -10.49 -3.44 14.17
N ASP A 213 -11.33 -3.63 13.16
CA ASP A 213 -12.32 -2.62 12.78
C ASP A 213 -13.34 -2.43 13.92
N ALA A 214 -13.92 -1.24 14.02
CA ALA A 214 -14.97 -0.97 14.99
C ALA A 214 -16.15 -1.93 14.77
N GLY A 215 -16.57 -2.63 15.82
CA GLY A 215 -17.65 -3.63 15.76
C GLY A 215 -17.23 -4.98 15.20
N ALA A 216 -15.94 -5.24 15.00
CA ALA A 216 -15.45 -6.56 14.61
C ALA A 216 -15.71 -7.59 15.72
N GLU A 217 -16.17 -8.78 15.33
CA GLU A 217 -16.33 -9.91 16.26
C GLU A 217 -14.98 -10.34 16.86
N ALA A 218 -15.01 -10.97 18.04
CA ALA A 218 -13.79 -11.32 18.78
C ALA A 218 -12.88 -12.29 18.01
N ASP A 219 -13.45 -13.14 17.18
CA ASP A 219 -12.78 -14.16 16.35
C ASP A 219 -12.32 -13.65 14.97
N GLN A 220 -12.70 -12.43 14.59
CA GLN A 220 -12.23 -11.85 13.34
C GLN A 220 -10.73 -11.57 13.41
N PRO A 221 -9.98 -11.86 12.32
CA PRO A 221 -8.56 -11.61 12.26
C PRO A 221 -8.27 -10.10 12.31
N GLU A 222 -7.20 -9.74 13.01
CA GLU A 222 -6.69 -8.38 12.98
C GLU A 222 -6.27 -7.96 11.57
N ARG A 223 -6.48 -6.69 11.28
CA ARG A 223 -5.93 -6.03 10.11
C ARG A 223 -4.54 -5.49 10.42
N GLU A 224 -3.74 -5.38 9.39
CA GLU A 224 -2.42 -4.75 9.46
C GLU A 224 -2.41 -3.47 8.62
N MET A 225 -1.91 -2.39 9.20
CA MET A 225 -1.58 -1.13 8.54
C MET A 225 -0.09 -0.86 8.73
N ARG A 226 0.60 -0.49 7.66
CA ARG A 226 1.99 0.00 7.72
C ARG A 226 1.96 1.52 7.81
N LEU A 227 2.75 2.08 8.71
CA LEU A 227 2.95 3.51 8.88
C LEU A 227 4.38 3.85 8.45
N PHE A 228 4.55 4.91 7.67
CA PHE A 228 5.82 5.40 7.18
C PHE A 228 5.94 6.89 7.52
N ARG A 229 7.06 7.27 8.14
CA ARG A 229 7.43 8.67 8.42
C ARG A 229 8.57 9.08 7.50
N PHE A 230 8.34 10.11 6.72
CA PHE A 230 9.32 10.70 5.82
C PHE A 230 9.79 12.04 6.39
N PHE A 231 11.08 12.24 6.51
CA PHE A 231 11.66 13.55 6.74
C PHE A 231 11.30 14.47 5.56
N CYS A 232 10.96 15.72 5.86
CA CYS A 232 10.68 16.70 4.83
C CYS A 232 11.68 17.87 4.88
N SER A 233 11.76 18.59 5.99
CA SER A 233 12.70 19.72 6.08
C SER A 233 13.16 19.95 7.51
N MET A 234 14.26 20.67 7.64
CA MET A 234 14.77 21.09 8.94
C MET A 234 15.05 22.58 8.95
N ALA A 235 14.44 23.27 9.90
CA ALA A 235 14.76 24.64 10.28
C ALA A 235 15.65 24.62 11.54
N ALA A 236 15.99 25.79 12.08
CA ALA A 236 16.95 25.91 13.17
C ALA A 236 16.67 25.01 14.40
N TYR A 237 15.42 24.74 14.72
CA TYR A 237 14.98 23.95 15.89
C TYR A 237 13.73 23.10 15.65
N ASN A 238 13.23 23.11 14.43
CA ASN A 238 12.05 22.34 14.03
C ASN A 238 12.35 21.49 12.81
N GLU A 239 12.07 20.20 12.91
CA GLU A 239 12.05 19.25 11.80
C GLU A 239 10.61 19.02 11.36
N SER A 240 10.33 18.99 10.07
CA SER A 240 9.02 18.58 9.57
C SER A 240 9.05 17.19 8.96
N ALA A 241 7.97 16.45 9.12
CA ALA A 241 7.80 15.11 8.58
C ALA A 241 6.42 14.91 7.96
N VAL A 242 6.39 14.09 6.90
CA VAL A 242 5.17 13.65 6.21
C VAL A 242 4.91 12.17 6.53
N TYR A 243 3.67 11.82 6.76
CA TYR A 243 3.29 10.45 7.09
C TYR A 243 2.44 9.83 6.00
N TYR A 244 2.77 8.58 5.68
CA TYR A 244 1.97 7.73 4.80
C TYR A 244 1.56 6.46 5.52
N VAL A 245 0.39 5.95 5.19
CA VAL A 245 -0.03 4.62 5.60
C VAL A 245 -0.33 3.77 4.38
N TYR A 246 -0.17 2.47 4.57
CA TYR A 246 -0.52 1.46 3.58
C TYR A 246 -1.37 0.37 4.24
N ASP A 247 -2.47 0.04 3.65
CA ASP A 247 -3.21 -1.19 3.93
C ASP A 247 -3.53 -1.94 2.61
N VAL A 248 -3.79 -3.24 2.73
CA VAL A 248 -3.99 -4.12 1.56
C VAL A 248 -5.25 -3.81 0.76
N VAL A 249 -6.19 -3.06 1.33
CA VAL A 249 -7.47 -2.71 0.70
C VAL A 249 -7.38 -1.37 -0.01
N SER A 250 -6.88 -0.35 0.70
CA SER A 250 -6.86 1.04 0.23
C SER A 250 -5.56 1.41 -0.49
N GLY A 251 -4.49 0.61 -0.31
CA GLY A 251 -3.17 0.95 -0.81
C GLY A 251 -2.50 2.04 0.01
N VAL A 252 -1.61 2.82 -0.62
CA VAL A 252 -0.92 3.95 0.00
C VAL A 252 -1.82 5.17 0.04
N ARG A 253 -1.89 5.82 1.19
CA ARG A 253 -2.49 7.15 1.37
C ARG A 253 -1.66 8.02 2.31
N GLN A 254 -1.63 9.29 2.05
CA GLN A 254 -1.05 10.28 2.97
C GLN A 254 -1.95 10.47 4.18
N LEU A 255 -1.35 10.64 5.35
CA LEU A 255 -2.07 11.11 6.54
C LEU A 255 -2.17 12.63 6.52
N GLN A 256 -3.30 13.11 7.01
CA GLN A 256 -3.54 14.51 7.34
C GLN A 256 -3.94 14.59 8.79
N PHE A 257 -3.49 15.62 9.48
CA PHE A 257 -3.60 15.77 10.91
C PHE A 257 -4.44 17.00 11.24
N ALA A 258 -5.44 16.81 12.07
CA ALA A 258 -6.23 17.94 12.57
C ALA A 258 -5.38 18.78 13.52
N SER A 259 -5.42 20.09 13.39
CA SER A 259 -4.88 21.03 14.36
C SER A 259 -5.91 22.13 14.69
N PRO A 260 -6.00 22.61 15.93
CA PRO A 260 -6.91 23.69 16.27
C PRO A 260 -6.44 25.02 15.72
N GLU A 261 -7.37 25.80 15.21
CA GLU A 261 -7.19 27.23 14.96
C GLU A 261 -7.33 27.96 16.28
N LEU A 262 -6.32 28.78 16.63
CA LEU A 262 -6.22 29.43 17.93
C LEU A 262 -6.44 30.94 17.80
N ASP A 263 -7.28 31.47 18.69
CA ASP A 263 -7.41 32.89 18.94
C ASP A 263 -6.85 33.19 20.34
N ILE A 264 -5.68 33.83 20.39
CA ILE A 264 -4.90 34.05 21.61
C ILE A 264 -5.02 35.51 22.01
N HIS A 265 -5.50 35.73 23.23
CA HIS A 265 -5.63 37.06 23.82
C HIS A 265 -4.49 37.31 24.80
N TYR A 266 -3.80 38.42 24.59
CA TYR A 266 -2.72 38.88 25.44
C TYR A 266 -3.12 40.18 26.17
N GLU A 267 -2.59 40.37 27.39
CA GLU A 267 -2.75 41.59 28.17
C GLU A 267 -2.30 42.81 27.36
N ASN A 268 -3.13 43.80 27.29
CA ASN A 268 -2.92 45.03 26.51
C ASN A 268 -2.71 44.83 25.00
N ASN A 269 -3.11 43.68 24.46
CA ASN A 269 -2.81 43.24 23.08
C ASN A 269 -1.30 43.20 22.76
N ASP A 270 -0.47 42.98 23.74
CA ASP A 270 0.97 42.79 23.58
C ASP A 270 1.29 41.31 23.48
N SER A 271 1.77 40.84 22.32
CA SER A 271 2.07 39.42 22.08
C SER A 271 3.22 38.89 22.96
N GLU A 272 4.00 39.74 23.61
CA GLU A 272 5.00 39.36 24.62
C GLU A 272 4.46 39.50 26.05
N GLY A 273 3.19 39.97 26.19
CA GLY A 273 2.51 40.13 27.46
C GLY A 273 1.97 38.80 28.01
N LYS A 274 1.32 38.93 29.17
CA LYS A 274 0.67 37.79 29.80
C LYS A 274 -0.48 37.25 28.93
N VAL A 275 -0.56 35.95 28.73
CA VAL A 275 -1.69 35.27 28.07
C VAL A 275 -2.93 35.37 28.98
N GLU A 276 -4.01 35.95 28.48
CA GLU A 276 -5.30 36.07 29.18
C GLU A 276 -6.24 34.92 28.83
N ALA A 277 -6.26 34.52 27.53
CA ALA A 277 -7.08 33.42 27.06
C ALA A 277 -6.51 32.80 25.78
N ILE A 278 -6.74 31.50 25.61
CA ILE A 278 -6.52 30.75 24.38
C ILE A 278 -7.85 30.10 24.00
N ASN A 279 -8.44 30.53 22.87
CA ASN A 279 -9.71 30.01 22.39
C ASN A 279 -9.50 29.17 21.14
N VAL A 280 -10.14 28.01 21.06
CA VAL A 280 -10.21 27.22 19.82
C VAL A 280 -11.39 27.73 19.01
N THR A 281 -11.13 28.27 17.82
CA THR A 281 -12.15 28.85 16.93
C THR A 281 -12.58 27.91 15.82
N GLY A 282 -11.76 26.90 15.52
CA GLY A 282 -12.01 25.89 14.48
C GLY A 282 -10.91 24.83 14.45
N PHE A 283 -10.94 24.00 13.41
CA PHE A 283 -9.90 23.04 13.14
C PHE A 283 -9.51 23.12 11.65
N GLN A 284 -8.23 23.05 11.41
CA GLN A 284 -7.64 22.89 10.07
C GLN A 284 -6.98 21.50 9.93
N THR A 285 -6.49 21.21 8.75
CA THR A 285 -5.73 19.98 8.46
C THR A 285 -4.33 20.34 7.98
N ASP A 286 -3.35 19.73 8.63
CA ASP A 286 -1.94 19.83 8.27
C ASP A 286 -1.48 18.56 7.61
N ASP A 287 -0.69 18.66 6.57
CA ASP A 287 -0.11 17.55 5.83
C ASP A 287 1.29 17.16 6.34
N GLN A 288 1.85 17.94 7.24
CA GLN A 288 3.13 17.75 7.89
C GLN A 288 2.99 17.93 9.41
N LEU A 289 3.80 17.20 10.15
CA LEU A 289 3.96 17.40 11.59
C LEU A 289 5.39 17.83 11.92
N VAL A 290 5.50 18.71 12.93
CA VAL A 290 6.78 19.27 13.40
C VAL A 290 7.29 18.48 14.60
N ASN A 291 8.60 18.17 14.63
CA ASN A 291 9.30 17.41 15.68
C ASN A 291 8.46 16.22 16.16
N SER A 292 8.02 15.40 15.20
CA SER A 292 7.04 14.36 15.47
C SER A 292 7.66 12.97 15.51
N ALA A 293 7.09 12.09 16.34
CA ALA A 293 7.47 10.70 16.46
C ALA A 293 6.27 9.80 16.71
N TYR A 294 6.34 8.56 16.25
CA TYR A 294 5.37 7.51 16.57
C TYR A 294 5.89 6.65 17.71
N ASP A 295 5.03 6.41 18.69
CA ASP A 295 5.27 5.48 19.79
C ASP A 295 4.38 4.23 19.62
N ASP A 296 5.04 3.07 19.44
CA ASP A 296 4.34 1.79 19.25
C ASP A 296 3.68 1.27 20.54
N ALA A 297 4.17 1.65 21.71
CA ALA A 297 3.59 1.20 22.98
C ALA A 297 2.24 1.87 23.26
N THR A 298 2.13 3.15 22.96
CA THR A 298 0.91 3.95 23.15
C THR A 298 0.06 4.05 21.90
N LYS A 299 0.59 3.62 20.74
CA LYS A 299 -0.03 3.78 19.40
C LYS A 299 -0.36 5.24 19.08
N THR A 300 0.50 6.15 19.48
CA THR A 300 0.32 7.58 19.25
C THR A 300 1.41 8.16 18.36
N ILE A 301 1.04 9.17 17.56
CA ILE A 301 1.98 10.13 17.00
C ILE A 301 1.91 11.38 17.87
N SER A 302 3.06 11.82 18.37
CA SER A 302 3.20 13.11 19.06
C SER A 302 3.87 14.12 18.15
N SER A 303 3.55 15.40 18.29
CA SER A 303 4.20 16.51 17.61
C SER A 303 4.50 17.64 18.59
N LEU A 304 5.55 18.40 18.33
CA LEU A 304 5.94 19.59 19.12
C LEU A 304 6.42 20.69 18.18
N ASN A 305 5.62 21.70 17.96
CA ASN A 305 6.00 22.86 17.18
C ASN A 305 6.50 23.97 18.12
N LYS A 306 7.80 24.23 18.14
CA LYS A 306 8.41 25.33 18.88
C LYS A 306 8.23 26.62 18.11
N TRP A 307 7.63 27.63 18.71
CA TRP A 307 7.46 28.94 18.09
C TRP A 307 8.72 29.79 18.19
N ARG A 308 9.59 29.46 19.19
CA ARG A 308 10.98 29.96 19.25
C ARG A 308 11.92 28.89 19.81
N GLY A 309 13.24 29.10 19.62
CA GLY A 309 14.27 28.09 19.88
C GLY A 309 14.36 27.59 21.31
N VAL A 310 14.00 28.41 22.29
CA VAL A 310 13.98 28.01 23.71
C VAL A 310 12.87 27.01 24.00
N GLY A 311 11.74 27.10 23.25
CA GLY A 311 10.60 26.18 23.36
C GLY A 311 9.62 26.52 24.49
N ASP A 312 9.74 27.68 25.10
CA ASP A 312 8.80 28.23 26.08
C ASP A 312 7.50 28.74 25.45
N ALA A 313 7.51 28.99 24.15
CA ALA A 313 6.31 29.15 23.35
C ALA A 313 6.23 28.03 22.32
N SER A 314 5.18 27.23 22.37
CA SER A 314 5.06 26.01 21.58
C SER A 314 3.63 25.51 21.49
N SER A 315 3.39 24.60 20.56
CA SER A 315 2.17 23.79 20.52
C SER A 315 2.52 22.32 20.34
N ALA A 316 1.76 21.44 20.99
CA ALA A 316 1.99 19.99 20.96
C ALA A 316 0.68 19.26 20.69
N GLY A 317 0.70 18.32 19.72
CA GLY A 317 -0.43 17.48 19.36
C GLY A 317 -0.17 16.02 19.68
N THR A 318 -1.19 15.31 20.17
CA THR A 318 -1.18 13.85 20.33
C THR A 318 -2.28 13.25 19.48
N TYR A 319 -1.89 12.35 18.59
CA TYR A 319 -2.79 11.65 17.65
C TYR A 319 -2.81 10.16 17.96
N LEU A 320 -3.92 9.68 18.50
CA LEU A 320 -4.10 8.28 18.89
C LEU A 320 -4.60 7.46 17.71
N PHE A 321 -3.94 6.32 17.47
CA PHE A 321 -4.38 5.34 16.50
C PHE A 321 -5.55 4.50 17.04
N ARG A 322 -6.69 4.57 16.37
CA ARG A 322 -7.87 3.75 16.66
C ARG A 322 -8.70 3.53 15.40
N ASN A 323 -9.26 2.34 15.26
CA ASN A 323 -10.14 1.96 14.14
C ASN A 323 -9.52 2.25 12.76
N GLY A 324 -8.20 2.06 12.61
CA GLY A 324 -7.49 2.28 11.35
C GLY A 324 -7.19 3.73 11.00
N ASN A 325 -7.34 4.69 11.93
CA ASN A 325 -7.05 6.09 11.73
C ASN A 325 -6.35 6.72 12.93
N PHE A 326 -5.60 7.79 12.69
CA PHE A 326 -5.08 8.67 13.74
C PHE A 326 -6.07 9.80 13.99
N SER A 327 -6.41 10.02 15.25
CA SER A 327 -7.32 11.07 15.68
C SER A 327 -6.62 11.98 16.68
N LEU A 328 -6.76 13.29 16.53
CA LEU A 328 -6.30 14.25 17.55
C LEU A 328 -7.06 13.99 18.85
N VAL A 329 -6.35 13.67 19.93
CA VAL A 329 -6.95 13.41 21.25
C VAL A 329 -6.50 14.41 22.30
N GLN A 330 -5.36 15.07 22.09
CA GLN A 330 -4.89 16.12 22.98
C GLN A 330 -4.14 17.19 22.18
N TYR A 331 -4.31 18.44 22.56
CA TYR A 331 -3.53 19.54 22.02
C TYR A 331 -3.22 20.54 23.13
N ASP A 332 -1.93 20.77 23.34
CA ASP A 332 -1.40 21.65 24.38
C ASP A 332 -0.76 22.87 23.72
N VAL A 333 -0.93 24.03 24.31
CA VAL A 333 -0.41 25.31 23.80
C VAL A 333 0.23 26.09 24.93
N ASP A 334 1.49 26.42 24.76
CA ASP A 334 2.15 27.45 25.52
C ASP A 334 2.31 28.67 24.62
N ALA A 335 1.52 29.70 24.87
CA ALA A 335 1.53 30.91 24.09
C ALA A 335 2.32 32.05 24.81
N SER A 336 2.90 31.76 25.98
CA SER A 336 3.72 32.70 26.71
C SER A 336 5.14 32.72 26.15
N TYR A 337 5.80 33.88 26.30
CA TYR A 337 7.20 34.01 25.92
C TYR A 337 8.04 34.36 27.17
N ASP A 338 7.65 33.78 28.31
CA ASP A 338 8.16 34.16 29.64
C ASP A 338 9.40 33.40 30.09
N GLY A 339 9.86 32.43 29.31
CA GLY A 339 11.04 31.58 29.60
C GLY A 339 10.70 30.29 30.37
N GLU A 340 9.45 30.10 30.75
CA GLU A 340 8.96 28.92 31.44
C GLU A 340 8.19 28.00 30.45
N ILE A 341 8.16 26.69 30.71
CA ILE A 341 7.36 25.73 29.92
C ILE A 341 6.12 25.38 30.75
N ASN A 342 5.00 25.98 30.39
CA ASN A 342 3.73 25.86 31.15
C ASN A 342 2.50 25.75 30.24
N PRO A 343 2.44 24.75 29.34
CA PRO A 343 1.40 24.63 28.35
C PRO A 343 0.00 24.45 28.94
N GLN A 344 -0.98 25.05 28.30
CA GLN A 344 -2.40 24.87 28.59
C GLN A 344 -3.00 23.87 27.61
N THR A 345 -3.71 22.86 28.10
CA THR A 345 -4.46 21.91 27.26
C THR A 345 -5.71 22.60 26.72
N VAL A 346 -5.81 22.73 25.40
CA VAL A 346 -6.94 23.37 24.70
C VAL A 346 -7.86 22.36 24.03
N VAL A 347 -7.38 21.13 23.78
CA VAL A 347 -8.17 19.98 23.33
C VAL A 347 -7.84 18.80 24.21
N ASP A 348 -8.85 18.17 24.78
CA ASP A 348 -8.73 16.95 25.58
C ASP A 348 -9.88 15.99 25.23
N TYR A 349 -9.56 15.01 24.38
CA TYR A 349 -10.41 13.86 24.05
C TYR A 349 -9.70 12.55 24.40
N ASN A 350 -8.91 12.56 25.47
CA ASN A 350 -8.09 11.43 25.91
C ASN A 350 -8.99 10.32 26.47
N THR A 351 -9.84 9.81 25.63
CA THR A 351 -10.70 8.66 25.92
C THR A 351 -9.92 7.41 25.60
N PRO A 352 -9.77 6.47 26.52
CA PRO A 352 -9.14 5.19 26.23
C PRO A 352 -9.86 4.50 25.05
N PRO A 353 -9.13 3.70 24.26
CA PRO A 353 -9.67 3.00 23.10
C PRO A 353 -10.75 2.00 23.47
#